data_584f4a8cbe4123c123edb19bc1b0d005
#
_entry.id   584f4a8cbe4123c123edb19bc1b0d005
#
_cell.length_a   1.000
_cell.length_b   1.000
_cell.length_c   1.000
_cell.angle_alpha   90.00
_cell.angle_beta   90.00
_cell.angle_gamma   90.00
#
_symmetry.space_group_name_H-M   'P 1'
#
loop_
_entity.id
_entity.type
_entity.pdbx_description
1 polymer ?
#
loop_
_entity_poly.entity_id
_entity_poly.type
_entity_poly.pdbx_seq_one_letter_code
_entity_poly.pdbx_strand_id
1 'polypeptide(L)'
;MKKQIDNNTLRALVNESVERMIYEGLRDNMAFGINGNIPLQPAQSLCDDVDPQVLAKVDSGDRSIPRRKVGDPQFFGGSKVWDAYQKYSVAISRRADLGRTPVSFFVFLNKIRRGWKGAPLQVYESNENYLIGTLRGGVFLCIYFCPKNVGIGMFKFIKEVCEFDNVVFAVTDDMADMLERLGCPKHDGTVQAKFRGQMHDKMVYGSTKEAAEQGAKLLGLMGKTSDLGNTIKDALLQNPKLQALYNQDPDIGFKLMNEPIITQCLMNNPKLVDTMVNNPSIMQQMVVNPVKGFLAFLQQYKKSLSPSLNERKNRKK
;
A
#
# COMPACT_ATOMS: atom_id res chain seq x y z
N MET A 1 -25.66 -28.36 -2.26
CA MET A 1 -26.67 -27.31 -2.53
C MET A 1 -25.99 -25.94 -2.60
N LYS A 2 -25.91 -25.33 -3.78
CA LYS A 2 -25.38 -23.94 -3.94
C LYS A 2 -26.52 -23.00 -3.55
N LYS A 3 -26.36 -22.26 -2.44
CA LYS A 3 -27.27 -21.15 -2.10
C LYS A 3 -27.14 -20.08 -3.17
N GLN A 4 -28.16 -19.93 -4.00
CA GLN A 4 -28.32 -18.80 -4.91
C GLN A 4 -28.69 -17.58 -4.05
N ILE A 5 -27.81 -16.57 -4.01
CA ILE A 5 -28.12 -15.29 -3.37
C ILE A 5 -29.18 -14.61 -4.24
N ASP A 6 -30.33 -14.30 -3.67
CA ASP A 6 -31.37 -13.61 -4.41
C ASP A 6 -31.01 -12.15 -4.72
N ASN A 7 -31.67 -11.59 -5.74
CA ASN A 7 -31.37 -10.24 -6.25
C ASN A 7 -31.64 -9.13 -5.23
N ASN A 8 -32.47 -9.35 -4.24
CA ASN A 8 -32.79 -8.35 -3.21
C ASN A 8 -31.71 -8.35 -2.14
N THR A 9 -31.21 -9.52 -1.76
CA THR A 9 -30.05 -9.67 -0.88
C THR A 9 -28.79 -9.05 -1.49
N LEU A 10 -28.58 -9.22 -2.80
CA LEU A 10 -27.44 -8.60 -3.49
C LEU A 10 -27.58 -7.07 -3.57
N ARG A 11 -28.80 -6.54 -3.79
CA ARG A 11 -29.08 -5.09 -3.75
C ARG A 11 -28.89 -4.50 -2.37
N ALA A 12 -29.34 -5.20 -1.34
CA ALA A 12 -29.15 -4.80 0.05
C ALA A 12 -27.67 -4.73 0.41
N LEU A 13 -26.88 -5.76 0.05
CA LEU A 13 -25.45 -5.81 0.28
C LEU A 13 -24.69 -4.70 -0.48
N VAL A 14 -25.10 -4.38 -1.71
CA VAL A 14 -24.48 -3.30 -2.50
C VAL A 14 -24.84 -1.94 -1.91
N ASN A 15 -26.09 -1.69 -1.53
CA ASN A 15 -26.52 -0.45 -0.90
C ASN A 15 -25.87 -0.25 0.47
N GLU A 16 -25.85 -1.27 1.31
CA GLU A 16 -25.18 -1.27 2.61
C GLU A 16 -23.69 -1.02 2.48
N SER A 17 -23.05 -1.63 1.47
CA SER A 17 -21.62 -1.40 1.18
C SER A 17 -21.35 0.02 0.68
N VAL A 18 -22.24 0.60 -0.12
CA VAL A 18 -22.12 1.99 -0.62
C VAL A 18 -22.36 2.99 0.49
N GLU A 19 -23.38 2.79 1.33
CA GLU A 19 -23.64 3.63 2.49
C GLU A 19 -22.51 3.57 3.51
N ARG A 20 -22.00 2.38 3.77
CA ARG A 20 -20.85 2.16 4.66
C ARG A 20 -19.60 2.86 4.14
N MET A 21 -19.37 2.89 2.82
CA MET A 21 -18.25 3.60 2.20
C MET A 21 -18.36 5.11 2.28
N ILE A 22 -19.56 5.64 2.05
CA ILE A 22 -19.79 7.08 2.20
C ILE A 22 -19.52 7.47 3.65
N TYR A 23 -19.93 6.63 4.60
CA TYR A 23 -19.70 6.86 6.03
C TYR A 23 -18.23 6.65 6.44
N GLU A 24 -17.57 5.59 5.95
CA GLU A 24 -16.16 5.28 6.25
C GLU A 24 -15.23 6.23 5.50
N GLY A 25 -15.50 6.56 4.24
CA GLY A 25 -14.71 7.54 3.47
C GLY A 25 -14.87 8.97 4.00
N LEU A 26 -16.05 9.36 4.53
CA LEU A 26 -16.22 10.59 5.26
C LEU A 26 -15.53 10.55 6.64
N ARG A 27 -15.55 9.42 7.30
CA ARG A 27 -14.90 9.21 8.60
C ARG A 27 -13.38 9.13 8.45
N ASP A 28 -12.86 8.50 7.40
CA ASP A 28 -11.44 8.49 7.08
C ASP A 28 -10.93 9.88 6.70
N ASN A 29 -11.74 10.71 6.05
CA ASN A 29 -11.40 12.12 5.81
C ASN A 29 -11.59 13.03 7.04
N MET A 30 -12.38 12.62 8.05
CA MET A 30 -12.59 13.37 9.29
C MET A 30 -11.79 12.82 10.48
N ALA A 31 -11.38 11.57 10.46
CA ALA A 31 -10.67 10.90 11.57
C ALA A 31 -9.15 11.08 11.53
N PHE A 32 -8.64 12.01 10.74
CA PHE A 32 -7.22 12.38 10.72
C PHE A 32 -6.79 13.32 11.85
N GLY A 33 -7.50 13.29 12.97
CA GLY A 33 -6.93 13.65 14.24
C GLY A 33 -6.13 12.48 14.78
N ILE A 34 -4.92 12.26 14.30
CA ILE A 34 -3.89 11.69 15.15
C ILE A 34 -3.89 12.62 16.37
N ASN A 35 -4.34 12.11 17.51
CA ASN A 35 -4.37 12.87 18.76
C ASN A 35 -2.93 13.20 19.14
N GLY A 36 -2.49 14.37 18.76
CA GLY A 36 -1.14 14.88 19.01
C GLY A 36 -0.65 15.64 17.77
N ASN A 37 -0.20 16.84 17.96
CA ASN A 37 0.28 17.81 16.96
C ASN A 37 1.49 17.34 16.14
N ILE A 38 1.39 16.18 15.46
CA ILE A 38 2.43 15.74 14.56
C ILE A 38 2.03 16.17 13.15
N PRO A 39 2.78 17.07 12.54
CA PRO A 39 2.58 17.38 11.14
C PRO A 39 3.09 16.19 10.30
N LEU A 40 2.24 15.23 10.02
CA LEU A 40 2.50 14.24 8.98
C LEU A 40 2.55 14.99 7.64
N GLN A 41 3.72 14.94 7.02
CA GLN A 41 3.93 15.54 5.71
C GLN A 41 3.93 14.46 4.63
N PRO A 42 3.55 14.78 3.38
CA PRO A 42 3.79 13.88 2.26
C PRO A 42 5.29 13.52 2.21
N ALA A 43 5.63 12.24 2.08
CA ALA A 43 7.04 11.83 2.03
C ALA A 43 7.79 12.45 0.84
N GLN A 44 7.09 12.89 -0.19
CA GLN A 44 7.64 13.66 -1.30
C GLN A 44 8.32 14.96 -0.85
N SER A 45 7.92 15.53 0.30
CA SER A 45 8.55 16.73 0.87
C SER A 45 10.03 16.50 1.23
N LEU A 46 10.46 15.26 1.43
CA LEU A 46 11.89 14.94 1.56
C LEU A 46 12.71 15.26 0.30
N CYS A 47 12.04 15.48 -0.83
CA CYS A 47 12.66 15.79 -2.10
C CYS A 47 12.60 17.30 -2.47
N ASP A 48 12.08 18.16 -1.60
CA ASP A 48 11.85 19.58 -1.89
C ASP A 48 13.15 20.35 -2.13
N ASP A 49 14.26 19.87 -1.57
CA ASP A 49 15.60 20.44 -1.72
C ASP A 49 16.41 19.80 -2.88
N VAL A 50 15.79 18.90 -3.65
CA VAL A 50 16.40 18.29 -4.84
C VAL A 50 15.98 19.06 -6.09
N ASP A 51 16.93 19.27 -7.03
CA ASP A 51 16.65 19.91 -8.31
C ASP A 51 15.46 19.20 -9.03
N PRO A 52 14.37 19.92 -9.35
CA PRO A 52 13.21 19.35 -10.02
C PRO A 52 13.53 18.69 -11.36
N GLN A 53 14.55 19.18 -12.08
CA GLN A 53 14.98 18.58 -13.35
C GLN A 53 15.60 17.20 -13.14
N VAL A 54 16.35 17.04 -12.04
CA VAL A 54 16.92 15.75 -11.65
C VAL A 54 15.81 14.77 -11.29
N LEU A 55 14.81 15.21 -10.52
CA LEU A 55 13.67 14.38 -10.16
C LEU A 55 12.84 13.97 -11.38
N ALA A 56 12.59 14.90 -12.30
CA ALA A 56 11.86 14.61 -13.55
C ALA A 56 12.57 13.55 -14.41
N LYS A 57 13.91 13.58 -14.48
CA LYS A 57 14.70 12.56 -15.18
C LYS A 57 14.61 11.20 -14.47
N VAL A 58 14.64 11.19 -13.14
CA VAL A 58 14.45 9.95 -12.37
C VAL A 58 13.06 9.36 -12.60
N ASP A 59 12.04 10.21 -12.60
CA ASP A 59 10.64 9.79 -12.79
C ASP A 59 10.37 9.26 -14.20
N SER A 60 10.97 9.88 -15.23
CA SER A 60 10.87 9.43 -16.61
C SER A 60 11.68 8.16 -16.90
N GLY A 61 12.54 7.75 -15.96
CA GLY A 61 13.48 6.64 -16.16
C GLY A 61 14.55 6.98 -17.19
N ASP A 62 14.85 8.27 -17.37
CA ASP A 62 15.87 8.77 -18.28
C ASP A 62 17.22 8.09 -17.98
N ARG A 63 17.76 7.42 -19.00
CA ARG A 63 19.04 6.69 -18.90
C ARG A 63 20.26 7.61 -18.91
N SER A 64 20.07 8.90 -19.16
CA SER A 64 21.15 9.89 -19.07
C SER A 64 21.64 10.08 -17.64
N ILE A 65 20.79 9.75 -16.63
CA ILE A 65 21.24 9.51 -15.27
C ILE A 65 21.34 7.99 -15.08
N PRO A 66 22.52 7.39 -15.16
CA PRO A 66 22.67 5.94 -14.99
C PRO A 66 22.10 5.55 -13.62
N ARG A 67 21.27 4.48 -13.58
CA ARG A 67 20.70 3.96 -12.33
C ARG A 67 21.73 3.70 -11.24
N ARG A 68 22.99 3.43 -11.61
CA ARG A 68 24.12 3.26 -10.70
C ARG A 68 24.57 4.59 -10.05
N LYS A 69 24.25 5.73 -10.67
CA LYS A 69 24.59 7.07 -10.17
C LYS A 69 23.40 7.77 -9.50
N VAL A 70 22.21 7.18 -9.50
CA VAL A 70 21.11 7.64 -8.66
C VAL A 70 21.52 7.35 -7.22
N GLY A 71 21.91 8.36 -6.50
CA GLY A 71 22.57 8.26 -5.19
C GLY A 71 24.00 8.83 -5.20
N ASP A 72 24.47 9.26 -6.36
CA ASP A 72 25.70 10.04 -6.44
C ASP A 72 25.51 11.35 -5.65
N PRO A 73 26.38 11.66 -4.69
CA PRO A 73 26.33 12.89 -3.91
C PRO A 73 26.21 14.17 -4.74
N GLN A 74 26.69 14.18 -5.97
CA GLN A 74 26.57 15.34 -6.85
C GLN A 74 25.12 15.69 -7.22
N PHE A 75 24.18 14.72 -7.16
CA PHE A 75 22.77 14.93 -7.49
C PHE A 75 21.88 15.07 -6.27
N PHE A 76 22.22 14.41 -5.18
CA PHE A 76 21.37 14.31 -3.98
C PHE A 76 22.11 14.68 -2.69
N GLY A 77 23.42 14.92 -2.75
CA GLY A 77 24.23 15.26 -1.59
C GLY A 77 23.68 16.48 -0.87
N GLY A 78 23.52 16.37 0.45
CA GLY A 78 22.95 17.42 1.28
C GLY A 78 21.43 17.48 1.28
N SER A 79 20.72 16.68 0.46
CA SER A 79 19.26 16.66 0.47
C SER A 79 18.70 15.82 1.62
N LYS A 80 17.49 16.18 2.08
CA LYS A 80 16.77 15.42 3.13
C LYS A 80 16.51 13.98 2.72
N VAL A 81 16.15 13.72 1.48
CA VAL A 81 15.89 12.36 0.98
C VAL A 81 17.14 11.49 1.01
N TRP A 82 18.30 12.07 0.72
CA TRP A 82 19.58 11.37 0.82
C TRP A 82 19.97 11.10 2.27
N ASP A 83 19.82 12.08 3.14
CA ASP A 83 20.06 11.95 4.57
C ASP A 83 19.17 10.84 5.19
N ALA A 84 17.87 10.85 4.90
CA ALA A 84 16.96 9.81 5.34
C ALA A 84 17.38 8.41 4.84
N TYR A 85 17.80 8.30 3.56
CA TYR A 85 18.31 7.05 3.00
C TYR A 85 19.58 6.57 3.69
N GLN A 86 20.54 7.46 3.94
CA GLN A 86 21.78 7.08 4.63
C GLN A 86 21.50 6.55 6.02
N LYS A 87 20.63 7.21 6.79
CA LYS A 87 20.21 6.78 8.13
C LYS A 87 19.54 5.40 8.09
N TYR A 88 18.60 5.19 7.16
CA TYR A 88 17.99 3.90 6.91
C TYR A 88 19.03 2.82 6.56
N SER A 89 19.94 3.15 5.63
CA SER A 89 20.97 2.23 5.15
C SER A 89 21.90 1.80 6.27
N VAL A 90 22.34 2.73 7.12
CA VAL A 90 23.19 2.45 8.29
C VAL A 90 22.44 1.56 9.29
N ALA A 91 21.18 1.88 9.59
CA ALA A 91 20.38 1.10 10.53
C ALA A 91 20.18 -0.36 10.07
N ILE A 92 19.96 -0.58 8.77
CA ILE A 92 19.82 -1.93 8.19
C ILE A 92 21.17 -2.64 8.06
N SER A 93 22.24 -1.94 7.65
CA SER A 93 23.56 -2.55 7.44
C SER A 93 24.18 -3.07 8.73
N ARG A 94 23.87 -2.48 9.87
CA ARG A 94 24.32 -2.99 11.19
C ARG A 94 23.70 -4.37 11.55
N ARG A 95 22.77 -4.85 10.73
CA ARG A 95 22.08 -6.14 10.83
C ARG A 95 22.39 -7.05 9.65
N ALA A 96 23.53 -6.84 9.02
CA ALA A 96 23.99 -7.66 7.90
C ALA A 96 24.28 -9.11 8.33
N ASP A 97 24.65 -9.32 9.60
CA ASP A 97 24.76 -10.62 10.26
C ASP A 97 23.46 -11.46 10.17
N LEU A 98 22.31 -10.78 10.10
CA LEU A 98 20.99 -11.38 9.92
C LEU A 98 20.57 -11.49 8.44
N GLY A 99 21.51 -11.37 7.50
CA GLY A 99 21.23 -11.43 6.06
C GLY A 99 20.45 -10.21 5.52
N ARG A 100 20.37 -9.12 6.27
CA ARG A 100 19.63 -7.91 5.84
C ARG A 100 20.53 -6.95 5.10
N THR A 101 20.06 -6.54 3.93
CA THR A 101 20.71 -5.49 3.14
C THR A 101 19.70 -4.37 2.86
N PRO A 102 20.13 -3.11 2.90
CA PRO A 102 19.26 -2.00 2.53
C PRO A 102 18.79 -2.14 1.07
N VAL A 103 17.62 -1.60 0.77
CA VAL A 103 17.24 -1.45 -0.65
C VAL A 103 18.16 -0.41 -1.29
N SER A 104 18.32 -0.46 -2.61
CA SER A 104 19.09 0.58 -3.31
C SER A 104 18.43 1.94 -3.14
N PHE A 105 19.21 3.01 -3.22
CA PHE A 105 18.67 4.38 -3.16
C PHE A 105 17.58 4.61 -4.22
N PHE A 106 17.76 4.07 -5.42
CA PHE A 106 16.75 4.14 -6.47
C PHE A 106 15.40 3.56 -6.04
N VAL A 107 15.40 2.39 -5.41
CA VAL A 107 14.17 1.74 -4.92
C VAL A 107 13.55 2.56 -3.78
N PHE A 108 14.37 3.08 -2.88
CA PHE A 108 13.93 3.95 -1.80
C PHE A 108 13.27 5.22 -2.36
N LEU A 109 13.96 5.94 -3.26
CA LEU A 109 13.48 7.18 -3.88
C LEU A 109 12.18 6.97 -4.67
N ASN A 110 12.09 5.89 -5.45
CA ASN A 110 10.85 5.57 -6.17
C ASN A 110 9.66 5.37 -5.23
N LYS A 111 9.87 4.73 -4.06
CA LYS A 111 8.81 4.60 -3.08
C LYS A 111 8.44 5.94 -2.44
N ILE A 112 9.42 6.78 -2.11
CA ILE A 112 9.14 8.14 -1.61
C ILE A 112 8.27 8.92 -2.60
N ARG A 113 8.57 8.84 -3.89
CA ARG A 113 7.88 9.62 -4.92
C ARG A 113 6.53 9.03 -5.35
N ARG A 114 6.46 7.71 -5.51
CA ARG A 114 5.29 7.02 -6.08
C ARG A 114 4.40 6.35 -5.05
N GLY A 115 4.88 6.27 -3.81
CA GLY A 115 4.18 5.54 -2.76
C GLY A 115 4.52 4.04 -2.73
N TRP A 116 3.81 3.34 -1.90
CA TRP A 116 3.98 1.91 -1.70
C TRP A 116 2.65 1.18 -1.91
N LYS A 117 2.64 0.25 -2.87
CA LYS A 117 1.43 -0.51 -3.26
C LYS A 117 0.24 0.43 -3.53
N GLY A 118 0.48 1.50 -4.31
CA GLY A 118 -0.54 2.46 -4.72
C GLY A 118 -1.00 3.45 -3.65
N ALA A 119 -0.49 3.36 -2.41
CA ALA A 119 -0.75 4.35 -1.38
C ALA A 119 0.42 5.34 -1.23
N PRO A 120 0.15 6.64 -1.09
CA PRO A 120 1.18 7.62 -0.86
C PRO A 120 1.89 7.34 0.46
N LEU A 121 3.20 7.62 0.50
CA LEU A 121 3.94 7.59 1.74
C LEU A 121 3.86 8.96 2.42
N GLN A 122 3.90 8.91 3.75
CA GLN A 122 3.99 10.06 4.61
C GLN A 122 5.25 9.96 5.46
N VAL A 123 5.78 11.08 5.90
CA VAL A 123 6.95 11.16 6.75
C VAL A 123 6.64 11.90 8.04
N TYR A 124 7.13 11.36 9.14
CA TYR A 124 7.32 12.06 10.39
C TYR A 124 8.78 12.39 10.54
N GLU A 125 9.08 13.66 10.79
CA GLU A 125 10.44 14.16 11.00
C GLU A 125 10.54 14.75 12.41
N SER A 126 11.47 14.25 13.21
CA SER A 126 11.80 14.80 14.54
C SER A 126 13.30 14.72 14.80
N ASN A 127 13.92 15.87 15.08
CA ASN A 127 15.33 15.94 15.42
C ASN A 127 16.24 15.16 14.44
N GLU A 128 16.04 15.33 13.14
CA GLU A 128 16.73 14.61 12.06
C GLU A 128 16.51 13.07 12.07
N ASN A 129 15.49 12.60 12.76
CA ASN A 129 15.02 11.24 12.61
C ASN A 129 13.81 11.25 11.67
N TYR A 130 13.67 10.18 10.87
CA TYR A 130 12.55 10.07 9.95
C TYR A 130 11.83 8.72 10.15
N LEU A 131 10.54 8.77 10.29
CA LEU A 131 9.67 7.62 10.22
C LEU A 131 8.83 7.76 8.95
N ILE A 132 9.03 6.87 8.00
CA ILE A 132 8.36 6.91 6.70
C ILE A 132 7.42 5.72 6.61
N GLY A 133 6.18 5.98 6.31
CA GLY A 133 5.15 4.94 6.28
C GLY A 133 3.92 5.34 5.48
N THR A 134 2.90 4.53 5.59
CA THR A 134 1.61 4.79 4.95
C THR A 134 0.51 4.76 6.00
N LEU A 135 -0.40 5.71 5.90
CA LEU A 135 -1.59 5.73 6.74
C LEU A 135 -2.67 4.87 6.08
N ARG A 136 -3.12 3.85 6.78
CA ARG A 136 -4.16 2.93 6.30
C ARG A 136 -5.02 2.45 7.45
N GLY A 137 -6.35 2.48 7.24
CA GLY A 137 -7.28 1.98 8.25
C GLY A 137 -7.10 2.62 9.63
N GLY A 138 -6.72 3.89 9.72
CA GLY A 138 -6.50 4.60 10.97
C GLY A 138 -5.19 4.29 11.69
N VAL A 139 -4.27 3.50 11.08
CA VAL A 139 -2.94 3.23 11.64
C VAL A 139 -1.84 3.68 10.69
N PHE A 140 -0.74 4.18 11.25
CA PHE A 140 0.47 4.52 10.52
C PHE A 140 1.40 3.30 10.46
N LEU A 141 1.44 2.63 9.31
CA LEU A 141 2.30 1.47 9.10
C LEU A 141 3.71 1.92 8.71
N CYS A 142 4.68 1.68 9.57
CA CYS A 142 6.08 2.00 9.32
C CYS A 142 6.66 1.14 8.19
N ILE A 143 7.23 1.79 7.17
CA ILE A 143 7.93 1.15 6.04
C ILE A 143 9.44 1.32 6.16
N TYR A 144 9.89 2.54 6.47
CA TYR A 144 11.29 2.88 6.67
C TYR A 144 11.47 3.61 8.00
N PHE A 145 12.40 3.10 8.76
CA PHE A 145 12.82 3.67 10.01
C PHE A 145 14.24 4.21 9.83
N CYS A 146 14.42 5.52 9.94
CA CYS A 146 15.65 6.23 9.61
C CYS A 146 16.13 7.02 10.84
N PRO A 147 16.70 6.37 11.87
CA PRO A 147 17.15 7.02 13.08
C PRO A 147 18.46 7.78 12.84
N LYS A 148 18.59 8.99 13.41
CA LYS A 148 19.82 9.78 13.38
C LYS A 148 21.01 9.01 13.95
N ASN A 149 20.78 8.31 15.06
CA ASN A 149 21.80 7.50 15.73
C ASN A 149 21.30 6.06 15.90
N VAL A 150 22.23 5.11 15.78
CA VAL A 150 21.97 3.69 16.04
C VAL A 150 22.35 3.39 17.50
N GLY A 151 21.66 2.48 18.14
CA GLY A 151 21.83 2.16 19.57
C GLY A 151 20.92 2.99 20.47
N ILE A 152 21.47 3.67 21.46
CA ILE A 152 20.67 4.44 22.45
C ILE A 152 19.81 5.51 21.76
N GLY A 153 20.34 6.17 20.73
CA GLY A 153 19.57 7.16 19.97
C GLY A 153 18.38 6.56 19.25
N MET A 154 18.53 5.34 18.72
CA MET A 154 17.45 4.59 18.10
C MET A 154 16.38 4.21 19.11
N PHE A 155 16.77 3.79 20.30
CA PHE A 155 15.84 3.45 21.40
C PHE A 155 15.01 4.67 21.82
N LYS A 156 15.65 5.84 21.99
CA LYS A 156 14.96 7.09 22.31
C LYS A 156 13.97 7.49 21.23
N PHE A 157 14.36 7.35 19.97
CA PHE A 157 13.48 7.70 18.86
C PHE A 157 12.27 6.76 18.76
N ILE A 158 12.45 5.45 18.96
CA ILE A 158 11.30 4.53 18.98
C ILE A 158 10.37 4.85 20.15
N LYS A 159 10.93 5.19 21.33
CA LYS A 159 10.12 5.60 22.47
C LYS A 159 9.29 6.84 22.15
N GLU A 160 9.91 7.86 21.55
CA GLU A 160 9.22 9.07 21.08
C GLU A 160 8.11 8.71 20.07
N VAL A 161 8.40 7.83 19.10
CA VAL A 161 7.42 7.38 18.09
C VAL A 161 6.26 6.61 18.75
N CYS A 162 6.50 5.81 19.80
CA CYS A 162 5.45 5.08 20.52
C CYS A 162 4.55 5.98 21.38
N GLU A 163 4.92 7.24 21.59
CA GLU A 163 4.03 8.23 22.19
C GLU A 163 2.93 8.68 21.23
N PHE A 164 3.06 8.34 19.95
CA PHE A 164 2.00 8.56 18.97
C PHE A 164 1.01 7.41 18.99
N ASP A 165 -0.26 7.75 19.03
CA ASP A 165 -1.32 6.79 18.83
C ASP A 165 -1.26 6.20 17.41
N ASN A 166 -1.55 4.91 17.30
CA ASN A 166 -1.77 4.22 16.03
C ASN A 166 -0.54 4.00 15.14
N VAL A 167 0.68 3.96 15.69
CA VAL A 167 1.86 3.54 14.93
C VAL A 167 2.02 2.02 15.00
N VAL A 168 2.34 1.40 13.86
CA VAL A 168 2.49 -0.05 13.72
C VAL A 168 3.84 -0.39 13.11
N PHE A 169 4.52 -1.36 13.71
CA PHE A 169 5.76 -1.94 13.25
C PHE A 169 5.56 -3.42 12.91
N ALA A 170 5.91 -3.80 11.67
CA ALA A 170 5.97 -5.20 11.27
C ALA A 170 7.43 -5.63 11.18
N VAL A 171 7.88 -6.40 12.15
CA VAL A 171 9.29 -6.71 12.35
C VAL A 171 9.57 -8.20 12.33
N THR A 172 10.82 -8.56 12.23
CA THR A 172 11.34 -9.89 12.50
C THR A 172 12.03 -9.87 13.85
N ASP A 173 12.45 -11.02 14.35
CA ASP A 173 12.92 -11.26 15.73
C ASP A 173 13.90 -10.23 16.28
N ASP A 174 14.74 -9.69 15.42
CA ASP A 174 15.81 -8.78 15.80
C ASP A 174 15.36 -7.38 16.32
N MET A 175 14.18 -6.90 15.89
CA MET A 175 13.59 -5.66 16.44
C MET A 175 12.57 -5.93 17.54
N ALA A 176 12.10 -7.16 17.65
CA ALA A 176 11.09 -7.55 18.61
C ALA A 176 11.53 -7.24 20.03
N ASP A 177 12.73 -7.70 20.43
CA ASP A 177 13.28 -7.47 21.78
C ASP A 177 13.32 -5.98 22.16
N MET A 178 13.61 -5.12 21.19
CA MET A 178 13.66 -3.69 21.44
C MET A 178 12.26 -3.11 21.67
N LEU A 179 11.29 -3.52 20.84
CA LEU A 179 9.91 -3.07 20.98
C LEU A 179 9.27 -3.60 22.27
N GLU A 180 9.58 -4.83 22.67
CA GLU A 180 9.14 -5.43 23.92
C GLU A 180 9.72 -4.69 25.13
N ARG A 181 11.02 -4.36 25.13
CA ARG A 181 11.66 -3.55 26.20
C ARG A 181 11.07 -2.15 26.30
N LEU A 182 10.54 -1.62 25.22
CA LEU A 182 9.84 -0.34 25.19
C LEU A 182 8.37 -0.45 25.65
N GLY A 183 7.90 -1.67 25.92
CA GLY A 183 6.51 -1.91 26.31
C GLY A 183 5.51 -1.77 25.17
N CYS A 184 5.97 -1.84 23.91
CA CYS A 184 5.06 -1.81 22.77
C CYS A 184 4.19 -3.07 22.75
N PRO A 185 2.86 -2.94 22.75
CA PRO A 185 1.96 -4.08 22.66
C PRO A 185 2.20 -4.89 21.38
N LYS A 186 2.19 -6.20 21.54
CA LYS A 186 2.34 -7.17 20.45
C LYS A 186 1.00 -7.78 20.10
N HIS A 187 0.75 -7.98 18.80
CA HIS A 187 -0.34 -8.83 18.33
C HIS A 187 -0.03 -10.30 18.59
N ASP A 188 -1.02 -11.07 19.01
CA ASP A 188 -0.89 -12.51 19.21
C ASP A 188 -0.71 -13.23 17.86
N GLY A 189 0.43 -13.88 17.69
CA GLY A 189 0.80 -14.58 16.47
C GLY A 189 1.65 -13.77 15.49
N THR A 190 1.86 -14.35 14.31
CA THR A 190 2.64 -13.76 13.22
C THR A 190 1.77 -13.47 12.01
N VAL A 191 2.17 -12.51 11.20
CA VAL A 191 1.52 -12.17 9.95
C VAL A 191 2.47 -12.47 8.79
N GLN A 192 1.97 -13.21 7.82
CA GLN A 192 2.71 -13.51 6.59
C GLN A 192 2.85 -12.26 5.72
N ALA A 193 4.06 -11.83 5.47
CA ALA A 193 4.35 -10.70 4.60
C ALA A 193 5.37 -11.06 3.51
N LYS A 194 5.05 -10.74 2.26
CA LYS A 194 5.95 -10.96 1.13
C LYS A 194 7.04 -9.89 1.10
N PHE A 195 8.29 -10.33 1.17
CA PHE A 195 9.44 -9.46 1.05
C PHE A 195 10.45 -10.07 0.07
N ARG A 196 10.84 -9.30 -0.95
CA ARG A 196 11.75 -9.75 -2.04
C ARG A 196 11.32 -11.08 -2.70
N GLY A 197 10.02 -11.26 -2.88
CA GLY A 197 9.48 -12.47 -3.50
C GLY A 197 9.29 -13.66 -2.55
N GLN A 198 9.83 -13.61 -1.35
CA GLN A 198 9.69 -14.65 -0.32
C GLN A 198 8.69 -14.25 0.74
N MET A 199 7.98 -15.23 1.29
CA MET A 199 7.08 -15.05 2.43
C MET A 199 7.89 -15.11 3.71
N HIS A 200 7.65 -14.16 4.59
CA HIS A 200 8.29 -14.07 5.90
C HIS A 200 7.23 -13.88 6.98
N ASP A 201 7.41 -14.57 8.09
CA ASP A 201 6.64 -14.33 9.30
C ASP A 201 7.09 -13.02 9.93
N LYS A 202 6.15 -12.14 10.20
CA LYS A 202 6.37 -10.84 10.84
C LYS A 202 5.61 -10.79 12.15
N MET A 203 6.29 -10.38 13.20
CA MET A 203 5.64 -9.97 14.42
C MET A 203 5.15 -8.54 14.28
N VAL A 204 3.98 -8.26 14.79
CA VAL A 204 3.34 -6.95 14.68
C VAL A 204 3.25 -6.32 16.06
N TYR A 205 3.81 -5.14 16.18
CA TYR A 205 3.79 -4.31 17.38
C TYR A 205 3.08 -3.00 17.07
N GLY A 206 2.35 -2.48 18.03
CA GLY A 206 1.72 -1.17 17.93
C GLY A 206 2.13 -0.24 19.05
N SER A 207 1.90 1.05 18.90
CA SER A 207 1.97 2.01 20.00
C SER A 207 0.89 1.73 21.06
N THR A 208 -0.24 1.16 20.65
CA THR A 208 -1.32 0.64 21.48
C THR A 208 -1.67 -0.78 21.10
N LYS A 209 -2.41 -1.50 21.96
CA LYS A 209 -2.89 -2.86 21.63
C LYS A 209 -3.82 -2.84 20.43
N GLU A 210 -4.70 -1.87 20.36
CA GLU A 210 -5.65 -1.66 19.27
C GLU A 210 -4.90 -1.40 17.96
N ALA A 211 -3.83 -0.60 17.99
CA ALA A 211 -2.97 -0.36 16.82
C ALA A 211 -2.28 -1.65 16.35
N ALA A 212 -1.77 -2.48 17.26
CA ALA A 212 -1.15 -3.76 16.93
C ALA A 212 -2.14 -4.72 16.25
N GLU A 213 -3.34 -4.88 16.81
CA GLU A 213 -4.41 -5.72 16.27
C GLU A 213 -4.86 -5.24 14.88
N GLN A 214 -5.09 -3.93 14.74
CA GLN A 214 -5.51 -3.33 13.48
C GLN A 214 -4.41 -3.43 12.42
N GLY A 215 -3.16 -3.23 12.82
CA GLY A 215 -1.99 -3.40 11.95
C GLY A 215 -1.83 -4.83 11.44
N ALA A 216 -2.00 -5.82 12.31
CA ALA A 216 -1.95 -7.23 11.94
C ALA A 216 -3.05 -7.60 10.94
N LYS A 217 -4.27 -7.15 11.19
CA LYS A 217 -5.41 -7.33 10.27
C LYS A 217 -5.14 -6.68 8.91
N LEU A 218 -4.62 -5.46 8.91
CA LEU A 218 -4.25 -4.73 7.70
C LEU A 218 -3.18 -5.47 6.89
N LEU A 219 -2.09 -5.90 7.54
CA LEU A 219 -0.99 -6.62 6.91
C LEU A 219 -1.43 -7.95 6.32
N GLY A 220 -2.30 -8.69 7.03
CA GLY A 220 -2.91 -9.93 6.54
C GLY A 220 -3.75 -9.70 5.27
N LEU A 221 -4.55 -8.63 5.25
CA LEU A 221 -5.28 -8.20 4.06
C LEU A 221 -4.33 -7.80 2.93
N MET A 222 -3.28 -7.03 3.21
CA MET A 222 -2.30 -6.60 2.21
C MET A 222 -1.53 -7.77 1.58
N GLY A 223 -1.32 -8.87 2.29
CA GLY A 223 -0.77 -10.10 1.72
C GLY A 223 -1.69 -10.65 0.62
N LYS A 224 -2.94 -10.86 0.95
CA LYS A 224 -3.96 -11.39 0.02
C LYS A 224 -4.24 -10.46 -1.17
N THR A 225 -4.33 -9.15 -0.91
CA THR A 225 -4.56 -8.13 -1.95
C THR A 225 -3.36 -7.96 -2.87
N SER A 226 -2.14 -8.22 -2.37
CA SER A 226 -0.93 -8.19 -3.17
C SER A 226 -0.94 -9.26 -4.27
N ASP A 227 -1.44 -10.45 -3.98
CA ASP A 227 -1.52 -11.53 -4.97
C ASP A 227 -2.56 -11.21 -6.06
N LEU A 228 -3.71 -10.65 -5.67
CA LEU A 228 -4.71 -10.16 -6.65
C LEU A 228 -4.16 -9.00 -7.49
N GLY A 229 -3.47 -8.04 -6.88
CA GLY A 229 -2.82 -6.93 -7.58
C GLY A 229 -1.77 -7.42 -8.59
N ASN A 230 -0.97 -8.42 -8.23
CA ASN A 230 -0.04 -9.06 -9.16
C ASN A 230 -0.77 -9.80 -10.28
N THR A 231 -1.85 -10.51 -9.99
CA THR A 231 -2.66 -11.18 -11.01
C THR A 231 -3.22 -10.18 -12.03
N ILE A 232 -3.72 -9.04 -11.57
CA ILE A 232 -4.19 -7.96 -12.45
C ILE A 232 -3.02 -7.42 -13.28
N LYS A 233 -1.88 -7.15 -12.66
CA LYS A 233 -0.67 -6.69 -13.34
C LYS A 233 -0.24 -7.66 -14.45
N ASP A 234 -0.15 -8.94 -14.13
CA ASP A 234 0.28 -9.96 -15.09
C ASP A 234 -0.70 -10.08 -16.27
N ALA A 235 -2.00 -9.99 -16.00
CA ALA A 235 -3.03 -9.96 -17.04
C ALA A 235 -2.93 -8.71 -17.93
N LEU A 236 -2.61 -7.53 -17.36
CA LEU A 236 -2.37 -6.31 -18.14
C LEU A 236 -1.15 -6.43 -19.05
N LEU A 237 -0.07 -7.04 -18.55
CA LEU A 237 1.15 -7.27 -19.33
C LEU A 237 0.95 -8.30 -20.47
N GLN A 238 0.13 -9.32 -20.24
CA GLN A 238 -0.16 -10.36 -21.23
C GLN A 238 -1.13 -9.89 -22.32
N ASN A 239 -1.91 -8.84 -22.09
CA ASN A 239 -2.88 -8.32 -23.05
C ASN A 239 -2.32 -7.08 -23.79
N PRO A 240 -1.98 -7.18 -25.08
CA PRO A 240 -1.39 -6.06 -25.83
C PRO A 240 -2.26 -4.79 -25.85
N LYS A 241 -3.58 -4.94 -25.78
CA LYS A 241 -4.53 -3.81 -25.74
C LYS A 241 -4.50 -3.05 -24.41
N LEU A 242 -4.00 -3.69 -23.36
CA LEU A 242 -3.93 -3.13 -22.01
C LEU A 242 -2.51 -2.73 -21.60
N GLN A 243 -1.50 -3.14 -22.37
CA GLN A 243 -0.11 -2.82 -22.10
C GLN A 243 0.16 -1.31 -22.06
N ALA A 244 -0.56 -0.52 -22.87
CA ALA A 244 -0.49 0.94 -22.82
C ALA A 244 -0.96 1.50 -21.47
N LEU A 245 -2.01 0.93 -20.87
CA LEU A 245 -2.50 1.31 -19.53
C LEU A 245 -1.49 0.97 -18.45
N TYR A 246 -0.88 -0.20 -18.53
CA TYR A 246 0.19 -0.59 -17.62
C TYR A 246 1.39 0.35 -17.70
N ASN A 247 1.77 0.78 -18.91
CA ASN A 247 2.88 1.73 -19.09
C ASN A 247 2.56 3.12 -18.51
N GLN A 248 1.28 3.54 -18.55
CA GLN A 248 0.83 4.79 -17.94
C GLN A 248 0.80 4.70 -16.40
N ASP A 249 0.34 3.59 -15.85
CA ASP A 249 0.23 3.36 -14.42
C ASP A 249 0.60 1.91 -14.04
N PRO A 250 1.89 1.63 -13.83
CA PRO A 250 2.35 0.29 -13.43
C PRO A 250 1.76 -0.22 -12.10
N ASP A 251 1.28 0.67 -11.26
CA ASP A 251 0.72 0.36 -9.95
C ASP A 251 -0.82 0.22 -9.96
N ILE A 252 -1.45 0.26 -11.14
CA ILE A 252 -2.91 0.23 -11.27
C ILE A 252 -3.55 -0.96 -10.54
N GLY A 253 -2.94 -2.15 -10.63
CA GLY A 253 -3.43 -3.34 -9.91
C GLY A 253 -3.46 -3.14 -8.40
N PHE A 254 -2.45 -2.51 -7.84
CA PHE A 254 -2.39 -2.22 -6.41
C PHE A 254 -3.33 -1.07 -6.02
N LYS A 255 -3.50 -0.07 -6.88
CA LYS A 255 -4.47 1.02 -6.64
C LYS A 255 -5.89 0.48 -6.58
N LEU A 256 -6.26 -0.42 -7.50
CA LEU A 256 -7.55 -1.10 -7.45
C LEU A 256 -7.73 -1.90 -6.16
N MET A 257 -6.67 -2.58 -5.68
CA MET A 257 -6.70 -3.33 -4.44
C MET A 257 -6.67 -2.46 -3.17
N ASN A 258 -6.45 -1.16 -3.29
CA ASN A 258 -6.60 -0.23 -2.17
C ASN A 258 -8.06 0.21 -1.95
N GLU A 259 -8.92 -0.02 -2.94
CA GLU A 259 -10.34 0.28 -2.84
C GLU A 259 -11.08 -0.87 -2.12
N PRO A 260 -11.61 -0.69 -0.90
CA PRO A 260 -12.17 -1.75 -0.08
C PRO A 260 -13.25 -2.56 -0.77
N ILE A 261 -14.14 -1.90 -1.54
CA ILE A 261 -15.20 -2.58 -2.28
C ILE A 261 -14.65 -3.48 -3.36
N ILE A 262 -13.72 -2.98 -4.16
CA ILE A 262 -13.10 -3.73 -5.24
C ILE A 262 -12.42 -4.95 -4.65
N THR A 263 -11.62 -4.73 -3.61
CA THR A 263 -10.90 -5.78 -2.90
C THR A 263 -11.84 -6.84 -2.35
N GLN A 264 -12.85 -6.45 -1.60
CA GLN A 264 -13.78 -7.41 -0.99
C GLN A 264 -14.55 -8.19 -2.06
N CYS A 265 -14.99 -7.53 -3.12
CA CYS A 265 -15.71 -8.17 -4.21
C CYS A 265 -14.83 -9.17 -4.96
N LEU A 266 -13.61 -8.81 -5.32
CA LEU A 266 -12.68 -9.67 -6.06
C LEU A 266 -12.16 -10.83 -5.19
N MET A 267 -11.93 -10.61 -3.89
CA MET A 267 -11.55 -11.68 -2.97
C MET A 267 -12.65 -12.75 -2.83
N ASN A 268 -13.90 -12.30 -2.81
CA ASN A 268 -15.04 -13.22 -2.72
C ASN A 268 -15.37 -13.91 -4.06
N ASN A 269 -14.94 -13.32 -5.18
CA ASN A 269 -15.23 -13.81 -6.53
C ASN A 269 -13.99 -13.67 -7.44
N PRO A 270 -12.96 -14.51 -7.28
CA PRO A 270 -11.71 -14.41 -8.05
C PRO A 270 -11.93 -14.47 -9.58
N LYS A 271 -12.96 -15.19 -10.04
CA LYS A 271 -13.30 -15.30 -11.47
C LYS A 271 -13.68 -13.95 -12.11
N LEU A 272 -14.07 -12.95 -11.30
CA LEU A 272 -14.36 -11.62 -11.82
C LEU A 272 -13.09 -10.93 -12.33
N VAL A 273 -11.92 -11.28 -11.80
CA VAL A 273 -10.65 -10.70 -12.24
C VAL A 273 -10.45 -10.95 -13.73
N ASP A 274 -10.58 -12.20 -14.17
CA ASP A 274 -10.39 -12.55 -15.58
C ASP A 274 -11.38 -11.82 -16.48
N THR A 275 -12.66 -11.73 -16.09
CA THR A 275 -13.68 -11.01 -16.85
C THR A 275 -13.39 -9.51 -16.91
N MET A 276 -12.92 -8.94 -15.82
CA MET A 276 -12.60 -7.52 -15.70
C MET A 276 -11.40 -7.14 -16.57
N VAL A 277 -10.29 -7.87 -16.46
CA VAL A 277 -9.06 -7.57 -17.20
C VAL A 277 -9.19 -7.85 -18.70
N ASN A 278 -10.14 -8.69 -19.11
CA ASN A 278 -10.44 -8.93 -20.52
C ASN A 278 -11.36 -7.87 -21.14
N ASN A 279 -11.75 -6.83 -20.39
CA ASN A 279 -12.56 -5.71 -20.86
C ASN A 279 -11.76 -4.39 -20.88
N PRO A 280 -11.10 -4.04 -21.99
CA PRO A 280 -10.23 -2.86 -22.07
C PRO A 280 -10.96 -1.54 -21.74
N SER A 281 -12.21 -1.39 -22.17
CA SER A 281 -12.99 -0.17 -21.91
C SER A 281 -13.27 0.03 -20.40
N ILE A 282 -13.55 -1.05 -19.69
CA ILE A 282 -13.73 -1.03 -18.24
C ILE A 282 -12.41 -0.72 -17.55
N MET A 283 -11.33 -1.36 -17.96
CA MET A 283 -10.00 -1.09 -17.37
C MET A 283 -9.58 0.37 -17.56
N GLN A 284 -9.85 0.98 -18.73
CA GLN A 284 -9.61 2.41 -18.93
C GLN A 284 -10.41 3.29 -17.97
N GLN A 285 -11.70 2.96 -17.76
CA GLN A 285 -12.53 3.68 -16.80
C GLN A 285 -12.01 3.53 -15.36
N MET A 286 -11.51 2.35 -14.98
CA MET A 286 -10.94 2.10 -13.66
C MET A 286 -9.63 2.86 -13.44
N VAL A 287 -8.82 3.10 -14.47
CA VAL A 287 -7.62 3.95 -14.36
C VAL A 287 -8.00 5.38 -13.99
N VAL A 288 -9.06 5.91 -14.61
CA VAL A 288 -9.52 7.28 -14.35
C VAL A 288 -10.23 7.41 -13.00
N ASN A 289 -11.12 6.46 -12.71
CA ASN A 289 -11.87 6.40 -11.44
C ASN A 289 -12.15 4.95 -11.08
N PRO A 290 -11.35 4.36 -10.16
CA PRO A 290 -11.43 2.94 -9.81
C PRO A 290 -12.84 2.50 -9.43
N VAL A 291 -13.49 3.21 -8.52
CA VAL A 291 -14.81 2.84 -7.99
C VAL A 291 -15.88 2.94 -9.07
N LYS A 292 -15.92 4.04 -9.82
CA LYS A 292 -16.91 4.24 -10.88
C LYS A 292 -16.75 3.20 -11.99
N GLY A 293 -15.52 2.93 -12.42
CA GLY A 293 -15.22 1.92 -13.41
C GLY A 293 -15.63 0.51 -12.95
N PHE A 294 -15.36 0.17 -11.68
CA PHE A 294 -15.75 -1.10 -11.12
C PHE A 294 -17.28 -1.29 -11.00
N LEU A 295 -17.99 -0.25 -10.62
CA LEU A 295 -19.46 -0.29 -10.59
C LEU A 295 -20.06 -0.49 -11.99
N ALA A 296 -19.49 0.20 -13.01
CA ALA A 296 -19.90 0.00 -14.39
C ALA A 296 -19.63 -1.43 -14.86
N PHE A 297 -18.48 -2.02 -14.48
CA PHE A 297 -18.18 -3.43 -14.72
C PHE A 297 -19.21 -4.37 -14.10
N LEU A 298 -19.54 -4.20 -12.82
CA LEU A 298 -20.53 -5.03 -12.13
C LEU A 298 -21.90 -4.94 -12.78
N GLN A 299 -22.31 -3.75 -13.25
CA GLN A 299 -23.57 -3.58 -13.98
C GLN A 299 -23.58 -4.33 -15.32
N GLN A 300 -22.48 -4.28 -16.09
CA GLN A 300 -22.35 -5.04 -17.34
C GLN A 300 -22.32 -6.54 -17.09
N TYR A 301 -21.55 -6.97 -16.10
CA TYR A 301 -21.46 -8.37 -15.69
C TYR A 301 -22.83 -8.92 -15.28
N LYS A 302 -23.61 -8.14 -14.51
CA LYS A 302 -24.96 -8.52 -14.15
C LYS A 302 -25.89 -8.65 -15.35
N LYS A 303 -25.80 -7.75 -16.34
CA LYS A 303 -26.57 -7.85 -17.57
C LYS A 303 -26.23 -9.10 -18.38
N SER A 304 -24.96 -9.49 -18.42
CA SER A 304 -24.52 -10.71 -19.11
C SER A 304 -25.00 -12.00 -18.45
N LEU A 305 -25.23 -11.99 -17.13
CA LEU A 305 -25.76 -13.14 -16.38
C LEU A 305 -27.29 -13.25 -16.41
N SER A 306 -28.00 -12.19 -16.81
CA SER A 306 -29.44 -12.19 -16.93
C SER A 306 -29.81 -12.63 -18.33
N PRO A 307 -30.24 -13.90 -18.56
CA PRO A 307 -30.72 -14.29 -19.88
C PRO A 307 -31.90 -13.38 -20.23
N SER A 308 -31.86 -12.81 -21.42
CA SER A 308 -32.90 -11.88 -21.86
C SER A 308 -34.26 -12.60 -21.70
N LEU A 309 -35.20 -11.93 -21.03
CA LEU A 309 -36.55 -12.41 -20.84
C LEU A 309 -37.25 -12.80 -22.18
N ASN A 310 -36.72 -12.33 -23.30
CA ASN A 310 -37.13 -12.63 -24.65
C ASN A 310 -36.74 -14.05 -25.13
N GLU A 311 -35.61 -14.60 -24.69
CA GLU A 311 -35.22 -15.97 -25.08
C GLU A 311 -36.05 -17.04 -24.35
N ARG A 312 -36.57 -16.74 -23.15
CA ARG A 312 -37.47 -17.64 -22.45
C ARG A 312 -38.88 -17.74 -23.09
N LYS A 313 -39.33 -16.69 -23.78
CA LYS A 313 -40.63 -16.71 -24.51
C LYS A 313 -40.54 -17.52 -25.78
N ASN A 314 -39.38 -17.59 -26.45
CA ASN A 314 -39.22 -18.35 -27.68
C ASN A 314 -38.96 -19.85 -27.48
N ARG A 315 -38.64 -20.32 -26.24
CA ARG A 315 -38.52 -21.74 -25.91
C ARG A 315 -39.82 -22.38 -25.42
N LYS A 316 -40.91 -21.59 -25.32
CA LYS A 316 -42.25 -22.08 -24.91
C LYS A 316 -43.28 -22.02 -26.07
N LYS A 317 -42.84 -21.80 -27.28
CA LYS A 317 -43.57 -22.02 -28.52
C LYS A 317 -42.88 -23.20 -29.25
#